data_41c862ecd65e813f8a62909df3e620cf
#
_entry.id   41c862ecd65e813f8a62909df3e620cf
#
_cell.length_a   1.000
_cell.length_b   1.000
_cell.length_c   1.000
_cell.angle_alpha   90.00
_cell.angle_beta   90.00
_cell.angle_gamma   90.00
#
_symmetry.space_group_name_H-M   'P 1'
#
loop_
_entity.id
_entity.type
_entity.pdbx_description
1 polymer ?
#
loop_
_entity_poly.entity_id
_entity_poly.type
_entity_poly.pdbx_seq_one_letter_code
_entity_poly.pdbx_strand_id
1 'polypeptide(L)'
;MKKYILVFLIFSVCLSCQKQPQLLKVSGPVFGTSYSVQYYDVDGVSYTQQFDSLFTVINTSMSNYQSDSDISKLNRNEVVEVDNHFKTVFKGAKQIYRETEGVFDPTIGQLVNGWNFGSETSKTALDSIKVDSLMRFVGLNRVGLVNNTIKKPEASFIDFNAIAKGYGVDVIADFLESKKINNYLVDIGGELRAKGVNLNKNKGWTVGIENPNFDGSQSYNKTLVLEDKAMATSGTYRKFKIDKFGNKYAHIINTKTGYPSKTNILSVSVIADNCMMADGYATAFQAMGIKKVDNFMAKHPELQAYLIFENDKNQLETLVFNGFKTN
;
A
#
# COMPACT_ATOMS: atom_id res chain seq x y z
N MET A 1 82.60 -8.35 22.35
CA MET A 1 81.30 -8.75 22.96
C MET A 1 80.20 -7.85 22.41
N LYS A 2 79.43 -8.34 21.43
CA LYS A 2 78.31 -7.57 20.84
C LYS A 2 77.04 -7.92 21.60
N LYS A 3 76.42 -6.92 22.23
CA LYS A 3 75.13 -7.05 22.89
C LYS A 3 73.99 -6.89 21.81
N TYR A 4 73.22 -7.94 21.58
CA TYR A 4 72.01 -7.91 20.76
C TYR A 4 70.83 -7.42 21.64
N ILE A 5 70.31 -6.25 21.32
CA ILE A 5 69.11 -5.74 21.92
C ILE A 5 67.91 -6.31 21.07
N LEU A 6 67.14 -7.23 21.66
CA LEU A 6 65.97 -7.82 21.10
C LEU A 6 64.79 -6.84 21.36
N VAL A 7 64.39 -6.08 20.35
CA VAL A 7 63.18 -5.22 20.41
C VAL A 7 61.98 -6.10 20.16
N PHE A 8 61.21 -6.37 21.22
CA PHE A 8 59.94 -7.09 21.15
C PHE A 8 58.83 -6.09 20.71
N LEU A 9 58.49 -6.12 19.44
CA LEU A 9 57.39 -5.31 18.89
C LEU A 9 56.06 -5.96 19.29
N ILE A 10 55.40 -5.46 20.36
CA ILE A 10 54.07 -5.90 20.77
C ILE A 10 53.08 -5.30 19.78
N PHE A 11 52.61 -6.11 18.83
CA PHE A 11 51.51 -5.76 17.93
C PHE A 11 50.21 -5.91 18.74
N SER A 12 49.73 -4.78 19.32
CA SER A 12 48.40 -4.71 19.95
C SER A 12 47.37 -4.85 18.88
N VAL A 13 46.89 -6.06 18.62
CA VAL A 13 45.71 -6.32 17.81
C VAL A 13 44.53 -5.82 18.62
N CYS A 14 44.07 -4.59 18.35
CA CYS A 14 42.79 -4.08 18.82
C CYS A 14 41.70 -4.94 18.15
N LEU A 15 41.29 -6.03 18.77
CA LEU A 15 40.07 -6.75 18.44
C LEU A 15 38.92 -5.80 18.78
N SER A 16 38.58 -4.93 17.83
CA SER A 16 37.33 -4.20 17.89
C SER A 16 36.20 -5.24 17.86
N CYS A 17 35.59 -5.47 18.99
CA CYS A 17 34.39 -6.28 19.10
C CYS A 17 33.28 -5.53 18.38
N GLN A 18 33.13 -5.73 17.07
CA GLN A 18 32.00 -5.18 16.33
C GLN A 18 30.74 -5.83 16.88
N LYS A 19 29.88 -5.02 17.51
CA LYS A 19 28.55 -5.45 17.90
C LYS A 19 27.82 -6.00 16.66
N GLN A 20 27.30 -7.20 16.76
CA GLN A 20 26.49 -7.79 15.70
C GLN A 20 25.09 -7.16 15.71
N PRO A 21 24.52 -6.83 14.55
CA PRO A 21 23.17 -6.32 14.49
C PRO A 21 22.16 -7.33 15.04
N GLN A 22 21.26 -6.85 15.89
CA GLN A 22 20.19 -7.65 16.49
C GLN A 22 18.89 -7.48 15.71
N LEU A 23 18.15 -8.57 15.50
CA LEU A 23 16.82 -8.50 14.91
C LEU A 23 15.81 -7.97 15.94
N LEU A 24 15.22 -6.83 15.65
CA LEU A 24 14.09 -6.30 16.39
C LEU A 24 12.80 -6.53 15.59
N LYS A 25 11.73 -6.77 16.32
CA LYS A 25 10.37 -6.86 15.77
C LYS A 25 9.44 -5.99 16.59
N VAL A 26 8.83 -5.01 15.94
CA VAL A 26 7.85 -4.10 16.52
C VAL A 26 6.53 -4.30 15.80
N SER A 27 5.42 -4.35 16.52
CA SER A 27 4.08 -4.51 15.93
C SER A 27 3.03 -3.82 16.78
N GLY A 28 1.93 -3.42 16.15
CA GLY A 28 0.81 -2.74 16.81
C GLY A 28 -0.35 -2.50 15.86
N PRO A 29 -1.45 -1.89 16.34
CA PRO A 29 -2.58 -1.48 15.51
C PRO A 29 -2.25 -0.20 14.72
N VAL A 30 -2.70 -0.12 13.45
CA VAL A 30 -2.56 1.07 12.61
C VAL A 30 -3.58 1.06 11.47
N PHE A 31 -4.13 2.22 11.07
CA PHE A 31 -4.99 2.39 9.88
C PHE A 31 -6.13 1.37 9.76
N GLY A 32 -6.73 0.96 10.90
CA GLY A 32 -7.78 -0.07 10.94
C GLY A 32 -7.30 -1.50 10.71
N THR A 33 -5.99 -1.74 10.74
CA THR A 33 -5.32 -3.05 10.64
C THR A 33 -4.18 -3.13 11.66
N SER A 34 -3.13 -3.90 11.38
CA SER A 34 -1.91 -3.99 12.19
C SER A 34 -0.67 -3.76 11.35
N TYR A 35 0.41 -3.34 12.00
CA TYR A 35 1.74 -3.29 11.41
C TYR A 35 2.68 -4.30 12.06
N SER A 36 3.70 -4.71 11.32
CA SER A 36 4.85 -5.47 11.78
C SER A 36 6.10 -4.97 11.09
N VAL A 37 7.04 -4.43 11.86
CA VAL A 37 8.33 -3.94 11.35
C VAL A 37 9.43 -4.80 11.92
N GLN A 38 10.19 -5.45 11.05
CA GLN A 38 11.37 -6.24 11.40
C GLN A 38 12.60 -5.53 10.84
N TYR A 39 13.60 -5.30 11.66
CA TYR A 39 14.84 -4.63 11.24
C TYR A 39 16.02 -5.06 12.09
N TYR A 40 17.21 -4.93 11.52
CA TYR A 40 18.46 -5.20 12.23
C TYR A 40 19.12 -3.90 12.67
N ASP A 41 19.34 -3.76 13.97
CA ASP A 41 20.00 -2.59 14.57
C ASP A 41 21.18 -3.02 15.44
N VAL A 42 22.31 -2.30 15.34
CA VAL A 42 23.56 -2.63 16.06
C VAL A 42 23.44 -2.32 17.55
N ASP A 43 22.69 -1.28 17.90
CA ASP A 43 22.51 -0.85 19.28
C ASP A 43 21.26 -1.42 19.95
N GLY A 44 20.43 -2.13 19.18
CA GLY A 44 19.19 -2.75 19.67
C GLY A 44 18.11 -1.73 20.01
N VAL A 45 18.06 -0.60 19.29
CA VAL A 45 17.11 0.50 19.56
C VAL A 45 15.73 0.16 19.02
N SER A 46 14.71 0.21 19.88
CA SER A 46 13.31 0.12 19.47
C SER A 46 12.77 1.49 19.08
N TYR A 47 12.19 1.59 17.87
CA TYR A 47 11.61 2.82 17.33
C TYR A 47 10.09 2.86 17.42
N THR A 48 9.47 2.12 18.33
CA THR A 48 8.00 2.05 18.49
C THR A 48 7.35 3.43 18.58
N GLN A 49 7.86 4.31 19.46
CA GLN A 49 7.30 5.66 19.64
C GLN A 49 7.41 6.52 18.39
N GLN A 50 8.51 6.38 17.64
CA GLN A 50 8.71 7.11 16.38
C GLN A 50 7.74 6.62 15.30
N PHE A 51 7.50 5.30 15.21
CA PHE A 51 6.50 4.75 14.30
C PHE A 51 5.11 5.26 14.63
N ASP A 52 4.71 5.22 15.89
CA ASP A 52 3.40 5.73 16.35
C ASP A 52 3.22 7.22 16.03
N SER A 53 4.29 8.02 16.21
CA SER A 53 4.29 9.43 15.85
C SER A 53 4.11 9.64 14.34
N LEU A 54 4.80 8.88 13.51
CA LEU A 54 4.68 8.95 12.05
C LEU A 54 3.28 8.53 11.59
N PHE A 55 2.72 7.46 12.14
CA PHE A 55 1.35 7.05 11.86
C PHE A 55 0.32 8.12 12.26
N THR A 56 0.54 8.79 13.39
CA THR A 56 -0.31 9.89 13.83
C THR A 56 -0.29 11.05 12.84
N VAL A 57 0.89 11.44 12.35
CA VAL A 57 1.02 12.50 11.33
C VAL A 57 0.29 12.13 10.04
N ILE A 58 0.45 10.90 9.54
CA ILE A 58 -0.24 10.42 8.34
C ILE A 58 -1.77 10.44 8.54
N ASN A 59 -2.26 10.00 9.70
CA ASN A 59 -3.69 10.02 10.02
C ASN A 59 -4.24 11.45 10.07
N THR A 60 -3.54 12.38 10.71
CA THR A 60 -3.92 13.79 10.77
C THR A 60 -3.99 14.42 9.38
N SER A 61 -3.09 14.03 8.49
CA SER A 61 -3.06 14.51 7.12
C SER A 61 -4.21 13.95 6.27
N MET A 62 -4.45 12.62 6.27
CA MET A 62 -5.26 12.01 5.21
C MET A 62 -6.22 10.87 5.64
N SER A 63 -6.57 10.78 6.92
CA SER A 63 -7.57 9.81 7.38
C SER A 63 -9.00 10.33 7.22
N ASN A 64 -9.80 9.71 6.35
CA ASN A 64 -11.24 9.99 6.26
C ASN A 64 -12.05 9.49 7.48
N TYR A 65 -11.42 8.75 8.40
CA TYR A 65 -12.03 8.25 9.64
C TYR A 65 -11.83 9.19 10.83
N GLN A 66 -11.00 10.24 10.69
CA GLN A 66 -10.79 11.28 11.67
C GLN A 66 -11.44 12.58 11.17
N SER A 67 -12.42 13.10 11.92
CA SER A 67 -13.18 14.29 11.52
C SER A 67 -12.35 15.57 11.45
N ASP A 68 -11.25 15.62 12.20
CA ASP A 68 -10.33 16.74 12.31
C ASP A 68 -9.08 16.61 11.42
N SER A 69 -8.97 15.55 10.63
CA SER A 69 -7.91 15.40 9.63
C SER A 69 -8.04 16.44 8.51
N ASP A 70 -6.92 16.73 7.84
CA ASP A 70 -6.90 17.70 6.74
C ASP A 70 -7.78 17.26 5.56
N ILE A 71 -7.75 15.96 5.20
CA ILE A 71 -8.61 15.44 4.13
C ILE A 71 -10.10 15.51 4.49
N SER A 72 -10.47 15.28 5.75
CA SER A 72 -11.85 15.38 6.20
C SER A 72 -12.36 16.82 6.19
N LYS A 73 -11.54 17.78 6.64
CA LYS A 73 -11.82 19.22 6.52
C LYS A 73 -11.99 19.62 5.05
N LEU A 74 -11.03 19.20 4.20
CA LEU A 74 -11.07 19.45 2.76
C LEU A 74 -12.35 18.90 2.12
N ASN A 75 -12.79 17.70 2.49
CA ASN A 75 -14.00 17.08 1.99
C ASN A 75 -15.28 17.83 2.44
N ARG A 76 -15.24 18.54 3.57
CA ARG A 76 -16.27 19.49 4.01
C ARG A 76 -16.14 20.90 3.41
N ASN A 77 -15.21 21.08 2.46
CA ASN A 77 -14.91 22.35 1.78
C ASN A 77 -14.30 23.43 2.70
N GLU A 78 -13.68 23.03 3.80
CA GLU A 78 -12.87 23.91 4.60
C GLU A 78 -11.55 24.22 3.88
N VAL A 79 -11.02 25.42 4.09
CA VAL A 79 -9.71 25.80 3.52
C VAL A 79 -8.62 25.18 4.38
N VAL A 80 -7.80 24.33 3.76
CA VAL A 80 -6.69 23.63 4.43
C VAL A 80 -5.42 23.81 3.60
N GLU A 81 -4.34 24.20 4.26
CA GLU A 81 -2.99 24.05 3.70
C GLU A 81 -2.50 22.63 3.95
N VAL A 82 -2.38 21.86 2.88
CA VAL A 82 -1.98 20.44 2.97
C VAL A 82 -0.47 20.32 3.19
N ASP A 83 -0.09 19.35 4.00
CA ASP A 83 1.29 19.05 4.34
C ASP A 83 2.05 18.32 3.19
N ASN A 84 3.31 17.99 3.43
CA ASN A 84 4.12 17.26 2.46
C ASN A 84 3.69 15.81 2.26
N HIS A 85 3.12 15.15 3.27
CA HIS A 85 2.58 13.79 3.17
C HIS A 85 1.41 13.77 2.20
N PHE A 86 0.45 14.67 2.39
CA PHE A 86 -0.68 14.83 1.48
C PHE A 86 -0.23 15.10 0.04
N LYS A 87 0.70 16.05 -0.13
CA LYS A 87 1.22 16.41 -1.48
C LYS A 87 1.87 15.23 -2.19
N THR A 88 2.60 14.40 -1.45
CA THR A 88 3.27 13.22 -2.00
C THR A 88 2.25 12.20 -2.49
N VAL A 89 1.25 11.87 -1.64
CA VAL A 89 0.17 10.95 -2.00
C VAL A 89 -0.67 11.49 -3.15
N PHE A 90 -1.00 12.80 -3.12
CA PHE A 90 -1.75 13.44 -4.20
C PHE A 90 -1.02 13.38 -5.55
N LYS A 91 0.31 13.58 -5.57
CA LYS A 91 1.13 13.47 -6.79
C LYS A 91 1.16 12.03 -7.32
N GLY A 92 1.38 11.05 -6.43
CA GLY A 92 1.32 9.62 -6.79
C GLY A 92 -0.05 9.22 -7.33
N ALA A 93 -1.12 9.64 -6.66
CA ALA A 93 -2.48 9.43 -7.12
C ALA A 93 -2.77 10.04 -8.50
N LYS A 94 -2.27 11.26 -8.76
CA LYS A 94 -2.35 11.90 -10.08
C LYS A 94 -1.60 11.14 -11.16
N GLN A 95 -0.45 10.56 -10.84
CA GLN A 95 0.32 9.73 -11.76
C GLN A 95 -0.46 8.48 -12.13
N ILE A 96 -0.89 7.69 -11.14
CA ILE A 96 -1.66 6.45 -11.36
C ILE A 96 -2.97 6.75 -12.09
N TYR A 97 -3.67 7.84 -11.72
CA TYR A 97 -4.87 8.28 -12.43
C TYR A 97 -4.65 8.46 -13.94
N ARG A 98 -3.57 9.15 -14.32
CA ARG A 98 -3.23 9.39 -15.73
C ARG A 98 -2.88 8.11 -16.46
N GLU A 99 -2.00 7.29 -15.88
CA GLU A 99 -1.50 6.07 -16.48
C GLU A 99 -2.59 5.00 -16.62
N THR A 100 -3.54 4.96 -15.69
CA THR A 100 -4.68 4.03 -15.71
C THR A 100 -5.93 4.60 -16.40
N GLU A 101 -5.81 5.76 -17.08
CA GLU A 101 -6.92 6.44 -17.77
C GLU A 101 -8.14 6.66 -16.86
N GLY A 102 -7.87 6.95 -15.58
CA GLY A 102 -8.86 7.21 -14.54
C GLY A 102 -9.57 5.95 -14.02
N VAL A 103 -9.04 4.76 -14.21
CA VAL A 103 -9.51 3.56 -13.49
C VAL A 103 -9.18 3.66 -12.01
N PHE A 104 -8.01 4.17 -11.66
CA PHE A 104 -7.71 4.62 -10.31
C PHE A 104 -8.15 6.09 -10.18
N ASP A 105 -9.12 6.38 -9.35
CA ASP A 105 -9.59 7.74 -9.10
C ASP A 105 -10.01 7.95 -7.64
N PRO A 106 -9.18 8.62 -6.83
CA PRO A 106 -9.50 8.88 -5.42
C PRO A 106 -10.70 9.82 -5.22
N THR A 107 -11.26 10.43 -6.25
CA THR A 107 -12.48 11.26 -6.10
C THR A 107 -13.78 10.46 -6.09
N ILE A 108 -13.68 9.12 -6.13
CA ILE A 108 -14.82 8.18 -6.06
C ILE A 108 -15.43 8.05 -4.64
N GLY A 109 -14.85 8.71 -3.62
CA GLY A 109 -15.16 8.50 -2.21
C GLY A 109 -16.63 8.62 -1.83
N GLN A 110 -17.42 9.53 -2.43
CA GLN A 110 -18.86 9.60 -2.17
C GLN A 110 -19.61 8.33 -2.58
N LEU A 111 -19.22 7.71 -3.69
CA LEU A 111 -19.80 6.44 -4.13
C LEU A 111 -19.35 5.28 -3.24
N VAL A 112 -18.08 5.29 -2.79
CA VAL A 112 -17.58 4.31 -1.79
C VAL A 112 -18.40 4.40 -0.51
N ASN A 113 -18.68 5.62 0.00
CA ASN A 113 -19.56 5.85 1.15
C ASN A 113 -21.00 5.43 0.85
N GLY A 114 -21.53 5.79 -0.30
CA GLY A 114 -22.89 5.45 -0.71
C GLY A 114 -23.15 3.95 -0.82
N TRP A 115 -22.14 3.17 -1.26
CA TRP A 115 -22.17 1.71 -1.24
C TRP A 115 -21.84 1.12 0.14
N ASN A 116 -21.63 1.97 1.15
CA ASN A 116 -21.29 1.60 2.52
C ASN A 116 -19.96 0.81 2.65
N PHE A 117 -18.95 1.19 1.89
CA PHE A 117 -17.59 0.67 2.01
C PHE A 117 -16.60 1.67 2.59
N GLY A 118 -16.97 2.96 2.67
CA GLY A 118 -16.12 4.05 3.12
C GLY A 118 -16.23 4.37 4.61
N SER A 119 -15.79 5.58 4.96
CA SER A 119 -15.80 6.11 6.34
C SER A 119 -17.18 6.56 6.81
N GLU A 120 -18.06 6.92 5.88
CA GLU A 120 -19.43 7.35 6.17
C GLU A 120 -20.43 6.28 5.71
N THR A 121 -21.45 6.04 6.53
CA THR A 121 -22.50 5.06 6.21
C THR A 121 -23.74 5.77 5.67
N SER A 122 -24.17 5.40 4.47
CA SER A 122 -25.42 5.86 3.89
C SER A 122 -26.61 5.09 4.48
N LYS A 123 -27.63 5.82 4.94
CA LYS A 123 -28.89 5.22 5.42
C LYS A 123 -29.82 4.80 4.28
N THR A 124 -29.61 5.33 3.07
CA THR A 124 -30.42 5.03 1.89
C THR A 124 -29.60 4.27 0.86
N ALA A 125 -30.18 3.24 0.27
CA ALA A 125 -29.55 2.53 -0.84
C ALA A 125 -29.34 3.48 -2.04
N LEU A 126 -28.24 3.28 -2.76
CA LEU A 126 -28.01 3.98 -4.02
C LEU A 126 -28.92 3.40 -5.10
N ASP A 127 -29.69 4.27 -5.75
CA ASP A 127 -30.37 4.01 -7.03
C ASP A 127 -29.54 4.57 -8.19
N SER A 128 -29.98 4.28 -9.42
CA SER A 128 -29.28 4.74 -10.62
C SER A 128 -29.23 6.27 -10.73
N ILE A 129 -30.29 6.96 -10.34
CA ILE A 129 -30.36 8.43 -10.40
C ILE A 129 -29.32 9.05 -9.47
N LYS A 130 -29.18 8.49 -8.27
CA LYS A 130 -28.21 8.97 -7.28
C LYS A 130 -26.79 8.63 -7.69
N VAL A 131 -26.54 7.44 -8.24
CA VAL A 131 -25.23 7.07 -8.81
C VAL A 131 -24.84 8.06 -9.92
N ASP A 132 -25.72 8.33 -10.89
CA ASP A 132 -25.44 9.27 -11.98
C ASP A 132 -25.18 10.69 -11.47
N SER A 133 -25.92 11.12 -10.44
CA SER A 133 -25.70 12.42 -9.80
C SER A 133 -24.32 12.52 -9.16
N LEU A 134 -23.88 11.50 -8.41
CA LEU A 134 -22.58 11.46 -7.74
C LEU A 134 -21.42 11.34 -8.75
N MET A 135 -21.61 10.60 -9.83
CA MET A 135 -20.62 10.45 -10.89
C MET A 135 -20.22 11.78 -11.56
N ARG A 136 -21.08 12.79 -11.53
CA ARG A 136 -20.76 14.14 -12.04
C ARG A 136 -19.58 14.79 -11.29
N PHE A 137 -19.27 14.34 -10.09
CA PHE A 137 -18.22 14.90 -9.23
C PHE A 137 -16.98 14.02 -9.17
N VAL A 138 -16.97 12.87 -9.86
CA VAL A 138 -15.81 11.99 -10.02
C VAL A 138 -14.92 12.51 -11.15
N GLY A 139 -13.62 12.58 -10.91
CA GLY A 139 -12.62 12.99 -11.87
C GLY A 139 -11.47 13.77 -11.23
N LEU A 140 -10.37 13.09 -10.92
CA LEU A 140 -9.19 13.68 -10.32
C LEU A 140 -8.53 14.74 -11.23
N ASN A 141 -8.79 14.72 -12.55
CA ASN A 141 -8.32 15.75 -13.48
C ASN A 141 -8.85 17.15 -13.14
N ARG A 142 -10.00 17.25 -12.45
CA ARG A 142 -10.62 18.52 -12.00
C ARG A 142 -10.10 19.00 -10.64
N VAL A 143 -9.26 18.22 -10.00
CA VAL A 143 -8.65 18.55 -8.69
C VAL A 143 -7.23 19.02 -8.92
N GLY A 144 -6.87 20.16 -8.35
CA GLY A 144 -5.54 20.76 -8.47
C GLY A 144 -4.94 21.15 -7.13
N LEU A 145 -3.60 21.18 -7.07
CA LEU A 145 -2.85 21.73 -5.94
C LEU A 145 -2.31 23.11 -6.35
N VAL A 146 -2.71 24.15 -5.64
CA VAL A 146 -2.31 25.55 -5.88
C VAL A 146 -1.91 26.16 -4.54
N ASN A 147 -0.67 26.64 -4.41
CA ASN A 147 -0.16 27.29 -3.21
C ASN A 147 -0.45 26.50 -1.93
N ASN A 148 -0.11 25.20 -1.89
CA ASN A 148 -0.37 24.28 -0.78
C ASN A 148 -1.86 24.02 -0.47
N THR A 149 -2.78 24.48 -1.29
CA THR A 149 -4.21 24.28 -1.12
C THR A 149 -4.77 23.42 -2.24
N ILE A 150 -5.64 22.49 -1.90
CA ILE A 150 -6.35 21.68 -2.91
C ILE A 150 -7.56 22.46 -3.43
N LYS A 151 -7.65 22.62 -4.73
CA LYS A 151 -8.82 23.15 -5.45
C LYS A 151 -9.59 22.00 -6.06
N LYS A 152 -10.84 21.83 -5.68
CA LYS A 152 -11.73 20.75 -6.15
C LYS A 152 -13.15 21.28 -6.39
N PRO A 153 -13.99 20.62 -7.21
CA PRO A 153 -15.43 20.85 -7.20
C PRO A 153 -16.00 20.62 -5.80
N GLU A 154 -16.95 21.44 -5.37
CA GLU A 154 -17.48 21.43 -4.00
C GLU A 154 -17.96 20.04 -3.56
N ALA A 155 -18.70 19.35 -4.41
CA ALA A 155 -19.23 18.01 -4.12
C ALA A 155 -18.26 16.86 -4.42
N SER A 156 -17.00 17.12 -4.84
CA SER A 156 -16.00 16.06 -4.95
C SER A 156 -15.50 15.63 -3.56
N PHE A 157 -15.39 14.33 -3.34
CA PHE A 157 -14.90 13.73 -2.09
C PHE A 157 -13.64 12.92 -2.37
N ILE A 158 -12.54 13.30 -1.75
CA ILE A 158 -11.24 12.65 -1.93
C ILE A 158 -11.07 11.55 -0.89
N ASP A 159 -10.68 10.36 -1.35
CA ASP A 159 -10.39 9.20 -0.53
C ASP A 159 -9.07 8.56 -0.98
N PHE A 160 -8.07 8.57 -0.09
CA PHE A 160 -6.76 7.97 -0.35
C PHE A 160 -6.60 6.55 0.20
N ASN A 161 -7.67 5.90 0.67
CA ASN A 161 -7.57 4.55 1.27
C ASN A 161 -6.94 3.49 0.34
N ALA A 162 -6.96 3.71 -0.97
CA ALA A 162 -6.40 2.80 -1.99
C ALA A 162 -4.90 3.06 -2.31
N ILE A 163 -4.22 3.92 -1.54
CA ILE A 163 -2.82 4.31 -1.77
C ILE A 163 -2.10 4.71 -0.47
N ALA A 164 -2.86 5.15 0.55
CA ALA A 164 -2.28 5.72 1.77
C ALA A 164 -1.62 4.68 2.67
N LYS A 165 -2.07 3.42 2.66
CA LYS A 165 -1.41 2.36 3.43
C LYS A 165 -0.01 2.06 2.87
N GLY A 166 0.11 1.91 1.55
CA GLY A 166 1.39 1.77 0.88
C GLY A 166 2.32 2.95 1.16
N TYR A 167 1.78 4.17 1.18
CA TYR A 167 2.54 5.34 1.58
C TYR A 167 3.02 5.27 3.03
N GLY A 168 2.18 4.77 3.95
CA GLY A 168 2.57 4.56 5.35
C GLY A 168 3.74 3.59 5.49
N VAL A 169 3.76 2.52 4.69
CA VAL A 169 4.91 1.59 4.62
C VAL A 169 6.17 2.30 4.16
N ASP A 170 6.08 3.14 3.13
CA ASP A 170 7.23 3.89 2.61
C ASP A 170 7.78 4.87 3.65
N VAL A 171 6.92 5.59 4.39
CA VAL A 171 7.35 6.52 5.45
C VAL A 171 8.14 5.80 6.56
N ILE A 172 7.70 4.62 6.98
CA ILE A 172 8.43 3.83 7.99
C ILE A 172 9.77 3.32 7.42
N ALA A 173 9.78 2.86 6.19
CA ALA A 173 10.99 2.40 5.52
C ALA A 173 12.02 3.53 5.37
N ASP A 174 11.60 4.70 4.90
CA ASP A 174 12.45 5.88 4.76
C ASP A 174 12.98 6.36 6.12
N PHE A 175 12.17 6.27 7.19
CA PHE A 175 12.64 6.53 8.55
C PHE A 175 13.77 5.56 8.95
N LEU A 176 13.61 4.25 8.73
CA LEU A 176 14.66 3.26 9.02
C LEU A 176 15.94 3.55 8.23
N GLU A 177 15.82 3.89 6.95
CA GLU A 177 16.95 4.27 6.11
C GLU A 177 17.65 5.54 6.61
N SER A 178 16.89 6.52 7.12
CA SER A 178 17.45 7.73 7.76
C SER A 178 18.30 7.40 9.01
N LYS A 179 18.01 6.26 9.66
CA LYS A 179 18.81 5.71 10.78
C LYS A 179 19.93 4.79 10.32
N LYS A 180 20.20 4.70 9.01
CA LYS A 180 21.19 3.80 8.37
C LYS A 180 20.88 2.32 8.57
N ILE A 181 19.62 1.98 8.80
CA ILE A 181 19.14 0.61 8.88
C ILE A 181 18.80 0.16 7.46
N ASN A 182 19.54 -0.80 6.92
CA ASN A 182 19.45 -1.27 5.54
C ASN A 182 18.99 -2.73 5.44
N ASN A 183 18.63 -3.38 6.55
CA ASN A 183 18.11 -4.74 6.55
C ASN A 183 16.78 -4.72 7.31
N TYR A 184 15.68 -4.62 6.59
CA TYR A 184 14.35 -4.52 7.18
C TYR A 184 13.25 -5.12 6.29
N LEU A 185 12.14 -5.46 6.93
CA LEU A 185 10.83 -5.72 6.33
C LEU A 185 9.79 -4.92 7.09
N VAL A 186 9.10 -4.02 6.40
CA VAL A 186 7.94 -3.27 6.88
C VAL A 186 6.69 -3.91 6.29
N ASP A 187 5.69 -4.16 7.12
CA ASP A 187 4.37 -4.70 6.77
C ASP A 187 3.29 -3.86 7.45
N ILE A 188 2.33 -3.35 6.69
CA ILE A 188 1.12 -2.71 7.20
C ILE A 188 -0.09 -3.32 6.49
N GLY A 189 -0.75 -4.29 7.15
CA GLY A 189 -1.96 -4.92 6.63
C GLY A 189 -1.77 -5.70 5.32
N GLY A 190 -0.54 -6.15 5.04
CA GLY A 190 -0.16 -6.88 3.83
C GLY A 190 0.46 -6.02 2.72
N GLU A 191 0.55 -4.70 2.90
CA GLU A 191 1.40 -3.82 2.10
C GLU A 191 2.82 -3.88 2.68
N LEU A 192 3.81 -4.16 1.81
CA LEU A 192 5.15 -4.57 2.21
C LEU A 192 6.23 -3.72 1.54
N ARG A 193 7.30 -3.39 2.27
CA ARG A 193 8.57 -2.93 1.69
C ARG A 193 9.73 -3.61 2.39
N ALA A 194 10.63 -4.19 1.61
CA ALA A 194 11.82 -4.87 2.10
C ALA A 194 13.09 -4.22 1.56
N LYS A 195 14.14 -4.24 2.37
CA LYS A 195 15.50 -3.88 1.94
C LYS A 195 16.52 -4.82 2.55
N GLY A 196 17.60 -5.09 1.80
CA GLY A 196 18.69 -5.94 2.23
C GLY A 196 18.24 -7.37 2.51
N VAL A 197 18.83 -7.98 3.53
CA VAL A 197 18.67 -9.41 3.82
C VAL A 197 18.22 -9.67 5.26
N ASN A 198 17.56 -10.79 5.45
CA ASN A 198 17.37 -11.37 6.77
C ASN A 198 18.69 -12.03 7.21
N LEU A 199 19.48 -11.34 8.05
CA LEU A 199 20.80 -11.78 8.46
C LEU A 199 20.79 -13.15 9.17
N ASN A 200 19.72 -13.46 9.92
CA ASN A 200 19.59 -14.76 10.60
C ASN A 200 19.41 -15.92 9.62
N LYS A 201 18.84 -15.66 8.44
CA LYS A 201 18.57 -16.65 7.39
C LYS A 201 19.54 -16.55 6.23
N ASN A 202 20.39 -15.54 6.22
CA ASN A 202 21.35 -15.19 5.16
C ASN A 202 20.70 -15.22 3.75
N LYS A 203 19.48 -14.66 3.64
CA LYS A 203 18.71 -14.56 2.39
C LYS A 203 17.75 -13.37 2.43
N GLY A 204 17.27 -12.92 1.27
CA GLY A 204 16.25 -11.87 1.19
C GLY A 204 14.98 -12.19 1.99
N TRP A 205 14.15 -11.19 2.18
CA TRP A 205 12.93 -11.30 2.99
C TRP A 205 11.86 -12.14 2.29
N THR A 206 11.47 -13.25 2.91
CA THR A 206 10.42 -14.13 2.36
C THR A 206 9.06 -13.61 2.82
N VAL A 207 8.17 -13.39 1.85
CA VAL A 207 6.79 -12.93 2.06
C VAL A 207 5.81 -13.88 1.39
N GLY A 208 4.53 -13.86 1.81
CA GLY A 208 3.48 -14.73 1.29
C GLY A 208 2.49 -13.99 0.42
N ILE A 209 1.93 -14.68 -0.57
CA ILE A 209 0.73 -14.29 -1.31
C ILE A 209 -0.42 -15.11 -0.74
N GLU A 210 -1.45 -14.44 -0.22
CA GLU A 210 -2.61 -15.11 0.35
C GLU A 210 -3.52 -15.73 -0.71
N ASN A 211 -4.13 -16.87 -0.37
CA ASN A 211 -5.27 -17.39 -1.11
C ASN A 211 -6.48 -16.47 -0.95
N PRO A 212 -7.30 -16.29 -1.99
CA PRO A 212 -8.52 -15.48 -1.91
C PRO A 212 -9.67 -16.23 -1.22
N ASN A 213 -9.51 -16.56 0.07
CA ASN A 213 -10.51 -17.29 0.85
C ASN A 213 -11.63 -16.36 1.30
N PHE A 214 -12.88 -16.70 0.96
CA PHE A 214 -14.07 -15.91 1.33
C PHE A 214 -14.66 -16.29 2.70
N ASP A 215 -14.14 -17.32 3.35
CA ASP A 215 -14.55 -17.78 4.68
C ASP A 215 -13.77 -17.11 5.82
N GLY A 216 -12.87 -16.19 5.48
CA GLY A 216 -12.02 -15.49 6.45
C GLY A 216 -10.80 -16.30 6.92
N SER A 217 -10.61 -17.53 6.44
CA SER A 217 -9.41 -18.30 6.73
C SER A 217 -8.19 -17.70 6.01
N GLN A 218 -7.03 -17.80 6.66
CA GLN A 218 -5.77 -17.36 6.06
C GLN A 218 -4.95 -18.57 5.64
N SER A 219 -4.60 -18.61 4.36
CA SER A 219 -3.65 -19.56 3.82
C SER A 219 -2.82 -18.89 2.71
N TYR A 220 -1.63 -19.41 2.45
CA TYR A 220 -0.78 -18.86 1.41
C TYR A 220 -0.90 -19.66 0.13
N ASN A 221 -1.06 -18.95 -1.00
CA ASN A 221 -1.00 -19.52 -2.34
C ASN A 221 0.44 -19.84 -2.70
N LYS A 222 1.31 -18.87 -2.55
CA LYS A 222 2.73 -18.91 -2.88
C LYS A 222 3.54 -18.08 -1.88
N THR A 223 4.84 -18.29 -1.90
CA THR A 223 5.81 -17.40 -1.27
C THR A 223 6.77 -16.84 -2.29
N LEU A 224 7.40 -15.72 -1.97
CA LEU A 224 8.47 -15.13 -2.77
C LEU A 224 9.51 -14.48 -1.87
N VAL A 225 10.68 -14.22 -2.44
CA VAL A 225 11.70 -13.39 -1.82
C VAL A 225 11.56 -11.97 -2.37
N LEU A 226 11.32 -11.02 -1.48
CA LEU A 226 11.23 -9.59 -1.83
C LEU A 226 12.61 -8.96 -1.61
N GLU A 227 13.24 -8.48 -2.68
CA GLU A 227 14.59 -7.92 -2.68
C GLU A 227 14.55 -6.45 -3.08
N ASP A 228 14.83 -5.55 -2.10
CA ASP A 228 14.91 -4.10 -2.29
C ASP A 228 13.71 -3.50 -3.07
N LYS A 229 12.52 -4.05 -2.84
CA LYS A 229 11.27 -3.70 -3.52
C LYS A 229 10.13 -3.61 -2.51
N ALA A 230 9.02 -3.10 -3.01
CA ALA A 230 7.75 -3.08 -2.30
C ALA A 230 6.72 -3.96 -3.00
N MET A 231 5.77 -4.49 -2.24
CA MET A 231 4.64 -5.27 -2.74
C MET A 231 3.36 -4.86 -2.02
N ALA A 232 2.28 -4.72 -2.77
CA ALA A 232 0.95 -4.55 -2.21
C ALA A 232 -0.05 -5.49 -2.86
N THR A 233 -1.11 -5.85 -2.13
CA THR A 233 -2.12 -6.79 -2.62
C THR A 233 -3.52 -6.24 -2.41
N SER A 234 -4.24 -6.05 -3.51
CA SER A 234 -5.69 -5.80 -3.51
C SER A 234 -6.46 -7.10 -3.71
N GLY A 235 -7.57 -7.27 -2.99
CA GLY A 235 -8.38 -8.48 -3.11
C GLY A 235 -9.86 -8.24 -2.81
N THR A 236 -10.73 -8.85 -3.61
CA THR A 236 -12.19 -8.77 -3.45
C THR A 236 -12.70 -9.63 -2.29
N TYR A 237 -11.94 -10.62 -1.87
CA TYR A 237 -12.28 -11.56 -0.79
C TYR A 237 -12.17 -10.97 0.61
N ARG A 238 -11.38 -9.90 0.80
CA ARG A 238 -11.17 -9.27 2.12
C ARG A 238 -12.35 -8.42 2.57
N LYS A 239 -13.01 -7.72 1.64
CA LYS A 239 -14.14 -6.82 1.94
C LYS A 239 -15.17 -6.89 0.82
N PHE A 240 -16.28 -7.57 1.07
CA PHE A 240 -17.39 -7.73 0.13
C PHE A 240 -18.73 -7.68 0.86
N LYS A 241 -19.79 -7.54 0.11
CA LYS A 241 -21.18 -7.64 0.59
C LYS A 241 -21.94 -8.63 -0.27
N ILE A 242 -23.01 -9.15 0.28
CA ILE A 242 -23.96 -10.03 -0.41
C ILE A 242 -25.30 -9.30 -0.45
N ASP A 243 -25.87 -9.13 -1.63
CA ASP A 243 -27.20 -8.54 -1.80
C ASP A 243 -28.32 -9.54 -1.42
N LYS A 244 -29.56 -9.05 -1.40
CA LYS A 244 -30.74 -9.88 -1.09
C LYS A 244 -31.02 -11.02 -2.08
N PHE A 245 -30.32 -11.03 -3.20
CA PHE A 245 -30.43 -12.08 -4.23
C PHE A 245 -29.24 -13.05 -4.18
N GLY A 246 -28.31 -12.88 -3.22
CA GLY A 246 -27.13 -13.72 -3.07
C GLY A 246 -25.92 -13.31 -3.92
N ASN A 247 -25.99 -12.19 -4.67
CA ASN A 247 -24.86 -11.72 -5.46
C ASN A 247 -23.79 -11.09 -4.58
N LYS A 248 -22.54 -11.50 -4.76
CA LYS A 248 -21.37 -10.90 -4.11
C LYS A 248 -20.92 -9.67 -4.90
N TYR A 249 -20.60 -8.58 -4.19
CA TYR A 249 -19.96 -7.41 -4.77
C TYR A 249 -18.88 -6.86 -3.83
N ALA A 250 -17.75 -6.53 -4.42
CA ALA A 250 -16.58 -6.06 -3.71
C ALA A 250 -16.61 -4.55 -3.45
N HIS A 251 -15.76 -4.11 -2.55
CA HIS A 251 -15.63 -2.70 -2.15
C HIS A 251 -14.98 -1.80 -3.22
N ILE A 252 -14.47 -2.38 -4.31
CA ILE A 252 -13.82 -1.63 -5.38
C ILE A 252 -14.87 -1.13 -6.35
N ILE A 253 -14.99 0.18 -6.48
CA ILE A 253 -15.98 0.83 -7.32
C ILE A 253 -15.38 1.14 -8.68
N ASN A 254 -16.10 0.80 -9.73
CA ASN A 254 -15.74 1.16 -11.10
C ASN A 254 -15.94 2.67 -11.30
N THR A 255 -14.87 3.39 -11.55
CA THR A 255 -14.83 4.86 -11.67
C THR A 255 -15.48 5.39 -12.94
N LYS A 256 -15.84 4.53 -13.88
CA LYS A 256 -16.56 4.90 -15.11
C LYS A 256 -18.07 4.74 -14.97
N THR A 257 -18.53 3.86 -14.09
CA THR A 257 -19.96 3.53 -13.95
C THR A 257 -20.54 3.89 -12.58
N GLY A 258 -19.69 4.06 -11.55
CA GLY A 258 -20.12 4.31 -10.17
C GLY A 258 -20.65 3.09 -9.41
N TYR A 259 -20.64 1.92 -10.04
CA TYR A 259 -21.10 0.66 -9.43
C TYR A 259 -19.89 -0.18 -8.96
N PRO A 260 -20.10 -1.12 -8.02
CA PRO A 260 -19.09 -2.10 -7.67
C PRO A 260 -18.52 -2.81 -8.90
N SER A 261 -17.21 -2.92 -8.97
CA SER A 261 -16.51 -3.52 -10.11
C SER A 261 -16.87 -5.01 -10.25
N LYS A 262 -17.17 -5.43 -11.46
CA LYS A 262 -17.45 -6.83 -11.81
C LYS A 262 -16.28 -7.36 -12.63
N THR A 263 -15.26 -7.85 -11.96
CA THR A 263 -14.14 -8.56 -12.60
C THR A 263 -14.04 -9.96 -12.01
N ASN A 264 -13.50 -10.88 -12.78
CA ASN A 264 -13.20 -12.22 -12.29
C ASN A 264 -11.87 -12.30 -11.53
N ILE A 265 -11.16 -11.18 -11.38
CA ILE A 265 -9.93 -11.09 -10.60
C ILE A 265 -10.31 -11.10 -9.11
N LEU A 266 -9.76 -12.03 -8.35
CA LEU A 266 -9.99 -12.17 -6.91
C LEU A 266 -8.88 -11.51 -6.10
N SER A 267 -7.64 -11.56 -6.59
CA SER A 267 -6.47 -10.98 -5.92
C SER A 267 -5.46 -10.47 -6.94
N VAL A 268 -4.84 -9.35 -6.64
CA VAL A 268 -3.75 -8.76 -7.42
C VAL A 268 -2.62 -8.36 -6.47
N SER A 269 -1.46 -8.98 -6.63
CA SER A 269 -0.22 -8.54 -5.97
C SER A 269 0.65 -7.82 -6.99
N VAL A 270 1.09 -6.60 -6.66
CA VAL A 270 1.97 -5.77 -7.50
C VAL A 270 3.28 -5.53 -6.78
N ILE A 271 4.39 -5.69 -7.47
CA ILE A 271 5.73 -5.30 -7.03
C ILE A 271 6.14 -4.03 -7.78
N ALA A 272 6.61 -3.04 -7.02
CA ALA A 272 7.11 -1.75 -7.51
C ALA A 272 8.31 -1.27 -6.68
N ASP A 273 8.92 -0.14 -7.06
CA ASP A 273 10.03 0.46 -6.33
C ASP A 273 9.64 1.01 -4.96
N ASN A 274 8.38 1.43 -4.79
CA ASN A 274 7.81 1.89 -3.53
C ASN A 274 6.41 1.32 -3.32
N CYS A 275 5.99 1.27 -2.06
CA CYS A 275 4.76 0.60 -1.67
C CYS A 275 3.52 1.43 -2.01
N MET A 276 3.62 2.75 -1.99
CA MET A 276 2.54 3.66 -2.40
C MET A 276 2.08 3.37 -3.84
N MET A 277 3.03 3.23 -4.77
CA MET A 277 2.71 2.93 -6.17
C MET A 277 2.19 1.50 -6.33
N ALA A 278 2.78 0.53 -5.62
CA ALA A 278 2.30 -0.85 -5.63
C ALA A 278 0.84 -0.96 -5.18
N ASP A 279 0.45 -0.26 -4.09
CA ASP A 279 -0.90 -0.23 -3.52
C ASP A 279 -1.92 0.37 -4.51
N GLY A 280 -1.59 1.54 -5.07
CA GLY A 280 -2.45 2.20 -6.06
C GLY A 280 -2.64 1.38 -7.35
N TYR A 281 -1.56 0.79 -7.89
CA TYR A 281 -1.69 -0.08 -9.08
C TYR A 281 -2.42 -1.39 -8.78
N ALA A 282 -2.21 -2.01 -7.61
CA ALA A 282 -2.96 -3.21 -7.24
C ALA A 282 -4.47 -2.96 -7.24
N THR A 283 -4.91 -1.81 -6.69
CA THR A 283 -6.31 -1.37 -6.73
C THR A 283 -6.79 -1.11 -8.15
N ALA A 284 -6.00 -0.42 -8.98
CA ALA A 284 -6.34 -0.16 -10.37
C ALA A 284 -6.52 -1.47 -11.17
N PHE A 285 -5.58 -2.41 -11.04
CA PHE A 285 -5.59 -3.68 -11.77
C PHE A 285 -6.78 -4.55 -11.37
N GLN A 286 -7.14 -4.54 -10.09
CA GLN A 286 -8.35 -5.22 -9.60
C GLN A 286 -9.62 -4.68 -10.29
N ALA A 287 -9.68 -3.37 -10.56
CA ALA A 287 -10.83 -2.72 -11.19
C ALA A 287 -10.85 -2.85 -12.72
N MET A 288 -9.68 -2.93 -13.38
CA MET A 288 -9.62 -2.82 -14.85
C MET A 288 -9.83 -4.13 -15.60
N GLY A 289 -9.68 -5.28 -14.94
CA GLY A 289 -9.82 -6.60 -15.54
C GLY A 289 -8.62 -7.06 -16.38
N ILE A 290 -8.46 -8.38 -16.56
CA ILE A 290 -7.25 -9.06 -17.07
C ILE A 290 -6.73 -8.45 -18.38
N LYS A 291 -7.59 -8.26 -19.38
CA LYS A 291 -7.16 -7.76 -20.71
C LYS A 291 -6.54 -6.37 -20.65
N LYS A 292 -7.06 -5.49 -19.80
CA LYS A 292 -6.50 -4.14 -19.65
C LYS A 292 -5.22 -4.17 -18.83
N VAL A 293 -5.12 -5.06 -17.83
CA VAL A 293 -3.88 -5.28 -17.07
C VAL A 293 -2.78 -5.76 -18.00
N ASP A 294 -3.04 -6.73 -18.88
CA ASP A 294 -2.07 -7.22 -19.85
C ASP A 294 -1.53 -6.10 -20.75
N ASN A 295 -2.43 -5.29 -21.33
CA ASN A 295 -2.05 -4.15 -22.15
C ASN A 295 -1.27 -3.08 -21.38
N PHE A 296 -1.56 -2.90 -20.10
CA PHE A 296 -0.86 -1.95 -19.22
C PHE A 296 0.55 -2.47 -18.89
N MET A 297 0.65 -3.72 -18.44
CA MET A 297 1.92 -4.34 -18.05
C MET A 297 2.92 -4.45 -19.21
N ALA A 298 2.45 -4.60 -20.44
CA ALA A 298 3.29 -4.58 -21.64
C ALA A 298 4.01 -3.24 -21.85
N LYS A 299 3.49 -2.13 -21.28
CA LYS A 299 4.06 -0.78 -21.36
C LYS A 299 4.83 -0.38 -20.09
N HIS A 300 4.74 -1.17 -19.03
CA HIS A 300 5.30 -0.90 -17.71
C HIS A 300 6.19 -2.06 -17.24
N PRO A 301 7.37 -2.28 -17.89
CA PRO A 301 8.26 -3.39 -17.55
C PRO A 301 8.89 -3.25 -16.14
N GLU A 302 8.84 -2.06 -15.54
CA GLU A 302 9.31 -1.77 -14.17
C GLU A 302 8.39 -2.36 -13.09
N LEU A 303 7.13 -2.65 -13.42
CA LEU A 303 6.18 -3.28 -12.52
C LEU A 303 6.15 -4.79 -12.72
N GLN A 304 5.91 -5.54 -11.66
CA GLN A 304 5.60 -6.96 -11.73
C GLN A 304 4.24 -7.22 -11.11
N ALA A 305 3.47 -8.15 -11.65
CA ALA A 305 2.15 -8.47 -11.10
C ALA A 305 1.87 -9.97 -11.08
N TYR A 306 1.14 -10.39 -10.05
CA TYR A 306 0.61 -11.74 -9.87
C TYR A 306 -0.88 -11.65 -9.61
N LEU A 307 -1.68 -12.22 -10.49
CA LEU A 307 -3.14 -12.22 -10.41
C LEU A 307 -3.63 -13.62 -10.06
N ILE A 308 -4.63 -13.67 -9.17
CA ILE A 308 -5.46 -14.86 -8.94
C ILE A 308 -6.86 -14.51 -9.43
N PHE A 309 -7.43 -15.31 -10.30
CA PHE A 309 -8.75 -15.07 -10.89
C PHE A 309 -9.56 -16.34 -11.05
N GLU A 310 -10.85 -16.20 -11.25
CA GLU A 310 -11.78 -17.30 -11.53
C GLU A 310 -12.06 -17.37 -13.03
N ASN A 311 -11.85 -18.53 -13.62
CA ASN A 311 -12.16 -18.76 -15.03
C ASN A 311 -13.67 -19.03 -15.25
N ASP A 312 -14.08 -19.19 -16.51
CA ASP A 312 -15.49 -19.45 -16.88
C ASP A 312 -16.06 -20.78 -16.32
N LYS A 313 -15.21 -21.65 -15.78
CA LYS A 313 -15.58 -22.91 -15.11
C LYS A 313 -15.58 -22.80 -13.59
N ASN A 314 -15.48 -21.58 -13.04
CA ASN A 314 -15.35 -21.29 -11.60
C ASN A 314 -14.10 -21.98 -10.98
N GLN A 315 -13.02 -22.10 -11.73
CA GLN A 315 -11.74 -22.62 -11.25
C GLN A 315 -10.75 -21.47 -11.04
N LEU A 316 -9.97 -21.56 -9.98
CA LEU A 316 -8.92 -20.60 -9.70
C LEU A 316 -7.74 -20.81 -10.67
N GLU A 317 -7.37 -19.73 -11.32
CA GLU A 317 -6.18 -19.66 -12.18
C GLU A 317 -5.30 -18.48 -11.79
N THR A 318 -4.06 -18.48 -12.27
CA THR A 318 -3.09 -17.44 -11.99
C THR A 318 -2.46 -16.90 -13.26
N LEU A 319 -2.17 -15.60 -13.27
CA LEU A 319 -1.38 -14.94 -14.32
C LEU A 319 -0.19 -14.20 -13.70
N VAL A 320 0.93 -14.26 -14.40
CA VAL A 320 2.20 -13.65 -13.99
C VAL A 320 2.66 -12.67 -15.06
N PHE A 321 3.06 -11.47 -14.63
CA PHE A 321 3.54 -10.42 -15.52
C PHE A 321 4.96 -9.98 -15.14
N ASN A 322 5.76 -9.69 -16.16
CA ASN A 322 7.09 -9.08 -16.08
C ASN A 322 8.04 -9.79 -15.10
N GLY A 323 7.98 -11.13 -15.05
CA GLY A 323 8.91 -11.93 -14.28
C GLY A 323 8.66 -11.93 -12.76
N PHE A 324 7.43 -11.71 -12.31
CA PHE A 324 7.05 -11.92 -10.91
C PHE A 324 7.37 -13.37 -10.49
N LYS A 325 8.39 -13.55 -9.65
CA LYS A 325 8.89 -14.88 -9.27
C LYS A 325 8.26 -15.35 -7.96
N THR A 326 7.70 -16.54 -7.96
CA THR A 326 7.18 -17.24 -6.77
C THR A 326 7.95 -18.55 -6.54
N ASN A 327 8.02 -18.95 -5.26
CA ASN A 327 8.58 -20.26 -4.86
C ASN A 327 7.48 -21.31 -4.77
#